data_b3a91ed75d5fc7fbd7928ec50d7d2cb5
#
_entry.id   b3a91ed75d5fc7fbd7928ec50d7d2cb5
#
_cell.length_a   1.000
_cell.length_b   1.000
_cell.length_c   1.000
_cell.angle_alpha   90.00
_cell.angle_beta   90.00
_cell.angle_gamma   90.00
#
_symmetry.space_group_name_H-M   'P 1'
#
loop_
_entity.id
_entity.type
_entity.pdbx_description
1 polymer ?
#
loop_
_entity_poly.entity_id
_entity_poly.type
_entity_poly.pdbx_seq_one_letter_code
_entity_poly.pdbx_strand_id
1 'polypeptide(L)'
;MILFGFGNKGKKEVEDFGSQLGVSSITVSETGLVRSDNQDHVFVDDAHGVYCVADGMGGGAEGSLASEIVCRDIKMLVGAVGRDFKSLVAGVQKAVEEANTVIYSYAQESGLGVMGSTVAILVLDPANPRHVAVCTVGDTRVYRVSKGMPELLTRDHRVGNGNNMLTRAVGVSENVSTEWIELDSTSASRFVLCTDGVHDVVSASRLAVFVSAGPLQSAADRLSADIVKHGAPDNYSFVLVSV
;
A
#
# COMPACT_ATOMS: atom_id res chain seq x y z
N MET A 1 -12.71 -35.14 -45.14
CA MET A 1 -13.27 -33.95 -44.43
C MET A 1 -13.34 -34.30 -42.96
N ILE A 2 -12.27 -33.96 -42.20
CA ILE A 2 -12.13 -34.34 -40.77
C ILE A 2 -12.43 -33.08 -39.97
N LEU A 3 -13.52 -33.14 -39.22
CA LEU A 3 -13.95 -32.10 -38.28
C LEU A 3 -13.13 -32.24 -36.99
N PHE A 4 -12.30 -31.27 -36.70
CA PHE A 4 -11.66 -31.11 -35.36
C PHE A 4 -12.63 -30.44 -34.42
N GLY A 5 -13.10 -31.19 -33.43
CA GLY A 5 -13.85 -30.66 -32.29
C GLY A 5 -12.93 -29.83 -31.37
N PHE A 6 -13.25 -28.55 -31.19
CA PHE A 6 -12.60 -27.71 -30.20
C PHE A 6 -13.17 -28.08 -28.80
N GLY A 7 -12.32 -28.72 -28.03
CA GLY A 7 -12.61 -29.00 -26.62
C GLY A 7 -12.77 -27.69 -25.82
N ASN A 8 -13.86 -27.66 -25.08
CA ASN A 8 -14.22 -26.62 -24.12
C ASN A 8 -13.15 -26.57 -23.03
N LYS A 9 -12.23 -25.56 -23.07
CA LYS A 9 -11.29 -25.30 -21.97
C LYS A 9 -12.11 -24.77 -20.80
N GLY A 10 -12.15 -25.57 -19.73
CA GLY A 10 -12.80 -25.21 -18.49
C GLY A 10 -12.38 -23.82 -18.01
N LYS A 11 -13.37 -22.97 -17.77
CA LYS A 11 -13.19 -21.77 -16.96
C LYS A 11 -12.71 -22.25 -15.60
N LYS A 12 -11.47 -21.93 -15.23
CA LYS A 12 -11.10 -21.94 -13.81
C LYS A 12 -11.99 -20.89 -13.15
N GLU A 13 -12.90 -21.34 -12.31
CA GLU A 13 -13.57 -20.48 -11.35
C GLU A 13 -12.46 -19.86 -10.50
N VAL A 14 -12.28 -18.56 -10.61
CA VAL A 14 -11.51 -17.78 -9.66
C VAL A 14 -12.42 -17.73 -8.43
N GLU A 15 -12.12 -18.57 -7.44
CA GLU A 15 -12.81 -18.48 -6.15
C GLU A 15 -12.60 -17.06 -5.62
N ASP A 16 -13.67 -16.33 -5.41
CA ASP A 16 -13.66 -14.99 -4.82
C ASP A 16 -13.42 -15.11 -3.30
N PHE A 17 -12.16 -15.21 -2.93
CA PHE A 17 -11.76 -15.35 -1.53
C PHE A 17 -11.96 -14.07 -0.72
N GLY A 18 -12.04 -12.90 -1.35
CA GLY A 18 -12.37 -11.64 -0.67
C GLY A 18 -13.76 -11.68 -0.05
N SER A 19 -14.72 -12.36 -0.70
CA SER A 19 -16.06 -12.58 -0.16
C SER A 19 -16.07 -13.48 1.08
N GLN A 20 -15.04 -14.33 1.27
CA GLN A 20 -14.93 -15.22 2.44
C GLN A 20 -14.45 -14.46 3.68
N LEU A 21 -13.60 -13.45 3.53
CA LEU A 21 -13.13 -12.62 4.66
C LEU A 21 -14.16 -11.56 5.07
N GLY A 22 -15.16 -11.28 4.25
CA GLY A 22 -16.13 -10.20 4.49
C GLY A 22 -15.50 -8.80 4.40
N VAL A 23 -14.35 -8.69 3.74
CA VAL A 23 -13.62 -7.44 3.52
C VAL A 23 -13.87 -6.92 2.12
N SER A 24 -13.70 -5.62 1.94
CA SER A 24 -13.72 -4.98 0.64
C SER A 24 -12.69 -3.86 0.59
N SER A 25 -12.10 -3.66 -0.59
CA SER A 25 -11.13 -2.59 -0.79
C SER A 25 -11.40 -1.78 -2.05
N ILE A 26 -10.86 -0.57 -2.09
CA ILE A 26 -10.80 0.30 -3.26
C ILE A 26 -9.40 0.90 -3.30
N THR A 27 -8.83 0.97 -4.48
CA THR A 27 -7.52 1.58 -4.71
C THR A 27 -7.61 2.72 -5.71
N VAL A 28 -6.82 3.76 -5.47
CA VAL A 28 -6.58 4.89 -6.38
C VAL A 28 -5.08 5.13 -6.41
N SER A 29 -4.56 5.35 -7.61
CA SER A 29 -3.17 5.78 -7.84
C SER A 29 -3.14 6.69 -9.06
N GLU A 30 -2.77 7.95 -8.87
CA GLU A 30 -2.87 9.00 -9.87
C GLU A 30 -1.59 9.85 -9.89
N THR A 31 -1.23 10.32 -11.06
CA THR A 31 -0.05 11.17 -11.25
C THR A 31 -0.19 12.55 -10.59
N GLY A 32 -1.41 12.98 -10.34
CA GLY A 32 -1.70 14.35 -9.93
C GLY A 32 -1.67 15.34 -11.11
N LEU A 33 -1.64 16.64 -10.79
CA LEU A 33 -1.74 17.71 -11.80
C LEU A 33 -0.41 18.40 -12.10
N VAL A 34 0.65 18.11 -11.36
CA VAL A 34 1.93 18.81 -11.44
C VAL A 34 3.08 17.89 -11.91
N ARG A 35 3.05 16.64 -11.49
CA ARG A 35 4.08 15.66 -11.86
C ARG A 35 3.87 15.16 -13.29
N SER A 36 4.95 14.77 -13.98
CA SER A 36 4.90 14.15 -15.32
C SER A 36 4.67 12.64 -15.26
N ASP A 37 5.15 12.01 -14.19
CA ASP A 37 5.15 10.56 -14.03
C ASP A 37 4.61 10.17 -12.67
N ASN A 38 3.99 8.98 -12.60
CA ASN A 38 3.55 8.42 -11.33
C ASN A 38 4.63 7.47 -10.80
N GLN A 39 5.20 7.82 -9.66
CA GLN A 39 6.21 7.02 -8.95
C GLN A 39 5.62 6.21 -7.81
N ASP A 40 4.32 6.34 -7.56
CA ASP A 40 3.59 5.54 -6.59
C ASP A 40 3.20 4.18 -7.18
N HIS A 41 3.25 3.14 -6.35
CA HIS A 41 2.70 1.83 -6.66
C HIS A 41 1.83 1.30 -5.53
N VAL A 42 0.85 0.48 -5.88
CA VAL A 42 -0.08 -0.13 -4.93
C VAL A 42 -0.18 -1.63 -5.18
N PHE A 43 -0.38 -2.40 -4.11
CA PHE A 43 -0.72 -3.81 -4.19
C PHE A 43 -1.90 -4.10 -3.27
N VAL A 44 -2.88 -4.82 -3.80
CA VAL A 44 -4.11 -5.21 -3.10
C VAL A 44 -4.38 -6.68 -3.34
N ASP A 45 -4.57 -7.44 -2.27
CA ASP A 45 -4.98 -8.83 -2.30
C ASP A 45 -6.04 -9.09 -1.21
N ASP A 46 -7.30 -8.90 -1.57
CA ASP A 46 -8.44 -9.15 -0.67
C ASP A 46 -8.53 -10.63 -0.26
N ALA A 47 -8.03 -11.54 -1.11
CA ALA A 47 -8.05 -12.97 -0.84
C ALA A 47 -7.10 -13.39 0.30
N HIS A 48 -5.99 -12.71 0.46
CA HIS A 48 -5.02 -12.92 1.55
C HIS A 48 -5.11 -11.84 2.62
N GLY A 49 -5.88 -10.77 2.41
CA GLY A 49 -5.98 -9.64 3.33
C GLY A 49 -4.70 -8.82 3.40
N VAL A 50 -3.97 -8.64 2.30
CA VAL A 50 -2.71 -7.90 2.25
C VAL A 50 -2.82 -6.69 1.35
N TYR A 51 -2.44 -5.54 1.88
CA TYR A 51 -2.54 -4.24 1.20
C TYR A 51 -1.24 -3.47 1.38
N CYS A 52 -0.79 -2.82 0.32
CA CYS A 52 0.44 -2.06 0.31
C CYS A 52 0.30 -0.80 -0.55
N VAL A 53 0.88 0.30 -0.09
CA VAL A 53 1.09 1.53 -0.85
C VAL A 53 2.55 1.91 -0.72
N ALA A 54 3.21 2.22 -1.82
CA ALA A 54 4.63 2.55 -1.90
C ALA A 54 4.82 3.81 -2.74
N ASP A 55 5.61 4.75 -2.25
CA ASP A 55 6.00 5.99 -2.93
C ASP A 55 7.48 5.92 -3.29
N GLY A 56 7.76 6.00 -4.57
CA GLY A 56 9.09 5.87 -5.12
C GLY A 56 9.87 7.17 -5.11
N MET A 57 11.08 7.14 -4.58
CA MET A 57 12.00 8.27 -4.54
C MET A 57 13.24 8.02 -5.40
N GLY A 58 13.61 9.02 -6.19
CA GLY A 58 14.75 8.97 -7.11
C GLY A 58 14.57 9.92 -8.28
N GLY A 59 15.51 9.92 -9.23
CA GLY A 59 15.43 10.74 -10.43
C GLY A 59 14.57 10.08 -11.53
N GLY A 60 13.31 10.52 -11.73
CA GLY A 60 12.53 10.03 -12.87
C GLY A 60 12.11 8.56 -12.76
N ALA A 61 12.55 7.73 -13.71
CA ALA A 61 12.15 6.32 -13.80
C ALA A 61 12.61 5.44 -12.63
N GLU A 62 13.67 5.84 -11.92
CA GLU A 62 14.26 5.08 -10.81
C GLU A 62 13.34 5.03 -9.60
N GLY A 63 12.63 6.12 -9.29
CA GLY A 63 11.64 6.14 -8.22
C GLY A 63 10.48 5.17 -8.49
N SER A 64 9.90 5.23 -9.69
CA SER A 64 8.84 4.30 -10.11
C SER A 64 9.29 2.85 -10.07
N LEU A 65 10.52 2.54 -10.50
CA LEU A 65 11.08 1.19 -10.43
C LEU A 65 11.23 0.71 -8.99
N ALA A 66 11.64 1.59 -8.06
CA ALA A 66 11.80 1.21 -6.66
C ALA A 66 10.47 0.83 -6.01
N SER A 67 9.43 1.62 -6.16
CA SER A 67 8.09 1.33 -5.61
C SER A 67 7.44 0.11 -6.29
N GLU A 68 7.68 -0.08 -7.60
CA GLU A 68 7.27 -1.28 -8.34
C GLU A 68 7.91 -2.55 -7.76
N ILE A 69 9.24 -2.54 -7.51
CA ILE A 69 9.95 -3.68 -6.93
C ILE A 69 9.34 -4.04 -5.57
N VAL A 70 9.09 -3.07 -4.69
CA VAL A 70 8.48 -3.32 -3.37
C VAL A 70 7.12 -4.01 -3.52
N CYS A 71 6.22 -3.47 -4.32
CA CYS A 71 4.88 -4.03 -4.51
C CYS A 71 4.92 -5.42 -5.19
N ARG A 72 5.81 -5.61 -6.18
CA ARG A 72 6.00 -6.88 -6.87
C ARG A 72 6.51 -7.98 -5.93
N ASP A 73 7.49 -7.68 -5.10
CA ASP A 73 8.10 -8.67 -4.22
C ASP A 73 7.12 -9.07 -3.11
N ILE A 74 6.36 -8.12 -2.55
CA ILE A 74 5.25 -8.42 -1.64
C ILE A 74 4.23 -9.35 -2.31
N LYS A 75 3.78 -9.05 -3.53
CA LYS A 75 2.86 -9.88 -4.30
C LYS A 75 3.37 -11.31 -4.48
N MET A 76 4.64 -11.45 -4.83
CA MET A 76 5.26 -12.76 -5.06
C MET A 76 5.32 -13.59 -3.77
N LEU A 77 5.73 -12.97 -2.66
CA LEU A 77 5.84 -13.67 -1.37
C LEU A 77 4.47 -14.04 -0.79
N VAL A 78 3.47 -13.15 -0.87
CA VAL A 78 2.09 -13.45 -0.44
C VAL A 78 1.53 -14.66 -1.18
N GLY A 79 1.78 -14.79 -2.49
CA GLY A 79 1.35 -15.94 -3.28
C GLY A 79 2.11 -17.25 -2.96
N ALA A 80 3.24 -17.18 -2.27
CA ALA A 80 4.11 -18.33 -1.99
C ALA A 80 4.05 -18.85 -0.54
N VAL A 81 3.53 -18.07 0.42
CA VAL A 81 3.46 -18.44 1.84
C VAL A 81 2.10 -19.01 2.22
N GLY A 82 2.03 -19.59 3.42
CA GLY A 82 0.77 -20.07 4.01
C GLY A 82 -0.17 -18.90 4.31
N ARG A 83 -1.46 -19.20 4.35
CA ARG A 83 -2.53 -18.22 4.59
C ARG A 83 -2.77 -17.91 6.07
N ASP A 84 -2.01 -18.45 6.98
CA ASP A 84 -2.10 -18.04 8.37
C ASP A 84 -1.43 -16.69 8.61
N PHE A 85 -1.94 -15.95 9.57
CA PHE A 85 -1.52 -14.58 9.86
C PHE A 85 -0.02 -14.42 10.05
N LYS A 86 0.60 -15.31 10.83
CA LYS A 86 2.04 -15.23 11.13
C LYS A 86 2.89 -15.46 9.87
N SER A 87 2.50 -16.43 9.04
CA SER A 87 3.18 -16.71 7.78
C SER A 87 3.06 -15.53 6.80
N LEU A 88 1.89 -14.87 6.74
CA LEU A 88 1.68 -13.69 5.92
C LEU A 88 2.55 -12.52 6.39
N VAL A 89 2.54 -12.19 7.69
CA VAL A 89 3.36 -11.11 8.24
C VAL A 89 4.84 -11.37 8.01
N ALA A 90 5.33 -12.59 8.31
CA ALA A 90 6.73 -12.95 8.10
C ALA A 90 7.12 -12.94 6.61
N GLY A 91 6.23 -13.40 5.73
CA GLY A 91 6.44 -13.36 4.28
C GLY A 91 6.53 -11.94 3.76
N VAL A 92 5.63 -11.06 4.17
CA VAL A 92 5.65 -9.64 3.76
C VAL A 92 6.89 -8.93 4.31
N GLN A 93 7.29 -9.17 5.55
CA GLN A 93 8.54 -8.65 6.10
C GLN A 93 9.74 -9.06 5.24
N LYS A 94 9.84 -10.35 4.93
CA LYS A 94 10.90 -10.88 4.08
C LYS A 94 10.89 -10.23 2.68
N ALA A 95 9.72 -10.01 2.10
CA ALA A 95 9.59 -9.33 0.81
C ALA A 95 10.17 -7.91 0.83
N VAL A 96 9.92 -7.15 1.90
CA VAL A 96 10.49 -5.80 2.06
C VAL A 96 12.01 -5.85 2.20
N GLU A 97 12.56 -6.84 2.92
CA GLU A 97 14.00 -7.04 3.06
C GLU A 97 14.66 -7.44 1.73
N GLU A 98 14.01 -8.32 0.95
CA GLU A 98 14.47 -8.72 -0.39
C GLU A 98 14.42 -7.54 -1.38
N ALA A 99 13.31 -6.79 -1.40
CA ALA A 99 13.17 -5.58 -2.20
C ALA A 99 14.25 -4.55 -1.86
N ASN A 100 14.54 -4.35 -0.56
CA ASN A 100 15.62 -3.48 -0.11
C ASN A 100 16.97 -3.88 -0.72
N THR A 101 17.30 -5.16 -0.65
CA THR A 101 18.56 -5.68 -1.19
C THR A 101 18.65 -5.46 -2.70
N VAL A 102 17.57 -5.72 -3.44
CA VAL A 102 17.53 -5.53 -4.90
C VAL A 102 17.70 -4.05 -5.27
N ILE A 103 16.94 -3.15 -4.63
CA ILE A 103 16.98 -1.72 -4.94
C ILE A 103 18.35 -1.14 -4.58
N TYR A 104 18.87 -1.47 -3.39
CA TYR A 104 20.17 -0.99 -2.93
C TYR A 104 21.31 -1.44 -3.86
N SER A 105 21.36 -2.72 -4.21
CA SER A 105 22.38 -3.27 -5.12
C SER A 105 22.30 -2.62 -6.49
N TYR A 106 21.09 -2.48 -7.04
CA TYR A 106 20.88 -1.84 -8.33
C TYR A 106 21.37 -0.38 -8.34
N ALA A 107 21.07 0.41 -7.30
CA ALA A 107 21.53 1.78 -7.18
C ALA A 107 23.05 1.88 -7.12
N GLN A 108 23.72 0.97 -6.38
CA GLN A 108 25.19 0.94 -6.27
C GLN A 108 25.85 0.56 -7.60
N GLU A 109 25.37 -0.48 -8.28
CA GLU A 109 25.94 -0.99 -9.53
C GLU A 109 25.75 -0.02 -10.70
N SER A 110 24.59 0.68 -10.72
CA SER A 110 24.27 1.63 -11.80
C SER A 110 24.90 3.01 -11.60
N GLY A 111 25.55 3.27 -10.49
CA GLY A 111 26.12 4.59 -10.17
C GLY A 111 25.02 5.67 -10.03
N LEU A 112 23.78 5.25 -9.88
CA LEU A 112 22.66 6.13 -9.58
C LEU A 112 22.85 6.70 -8.18
N GLY A 113 22.44 7.92 -7.97
CA GLY A 113 22.48 8.52 -6.64
C GLY A 113 21.55 7.78 -5.66
N VAL A 114 20.67 8.49 -5.00
CA VAL A 114 19.67 7.88 -4.09
C VAL A 114 18.49 7.35 -4.91
N MET A 115 18.24 6.05 -4.80
CA MET A 115 17.05 5.36 -5.29
C MET A 115 16.42 4.60 -4.13
N GLY A 116 15.12 4.68 -3.97
CA GLY A 116 14.42 4.00 -2.89
C GLY A 116 12.92 4.13 -2.97
N SER A 117 12.24 3.58 -1.98
CA SER A 117 10.78 3.70 -1.85
C SER A 117 10.38 3.76 -0.39
N THR A 118 9.31 4.50 -0.12
CA THR A 118 8.54 4.30 1.11
C THR A 118 7.67 3.05 0.98
N VAL A 119 7.09 2.59 2.07
CA VAL A 119 6.04 1.57 2.04
C VAL A 119 5.17 1.65 3.28
N ALA A 120 3.85 1.57 3.11
CA ALA A 120 2.89 1.30 4.17
C ALA A 120 2.14 0.01 3.85
N ILE A 121 1.99 -0.85 4.86
CA ILE A 121 1.45 -2.20 4.72
C ILE A 121 0.38 -2.44 5.78
N LEU A 122 -0.69 -3.10 5.37
CA LEU A 122 -1.73 -3.64 6.24
C LEU A 122 -1.89 -5.14 5.91
N VAL A 123 -1.82 -5.98 6.93
CA VAL A 123 -2.11 -7.42 6.85
C VAL A 123 -3.28 -7.72 7.78
N LEU A 124 -4.34 -8.28 7.26
CA LEU A 124 -5.48 -8.77 8.04
C LEU A 124 -5.27 -10.25 8.38
N ASP A 125 -5.67 -10.65 9.59
CA ASP A 125 -5.71 -12.07 9.94
C ASP A 125 -6.86 -12.75 9.16
N PRO A 126 -6.59 -13.74 8.30
CA PRO A 126 -7.62 -14.44 7.56
C PRO A 126 -8.65 -15.18 8.45
N ALA A 127 -8.27 -15.54 9.67
CA ALA A 127 -9.16 -16.16 10.65
C ALA A 127 -10.00 -15.13 11.43
N ASN A 128 -9.51 -13.90 11.54
CA ASN A 128 -10.18 -12.80 12.24
C ASN A 128 -9.78 -11.46 11.62
N PRO A 129 -10.44 -10.98 10.54
CA PRO A 129 -10.04 -9.75 9.83
C PRO A 129 -9.99 -8.47 10.68
N ARG A 130 -10.44 -8.54 11.94
CA ARG A 130 -10.29 -7.44 12.90
C ARG A 130 -8.94 -7.44 13.61
N HIS A 131 -8.25 -8.57 13.64
CA HIS A 131 -6.85 -8.63 14.07
C HIS A 131 -5.95 -8.30 12.91
N VAL A 132 -5.10 -7.28 13.06
CA VAL A 132 -4.33 -6.73 11.94
C VAL A 132 -2.89 -6.46 12.37
N ALA A 133 -1.98 -6.57 11.40
CA ALA A 133 -0.62 -6.07 11.51
C ALA A 133 -0.40 -4.91 10.53
N VAL A 134 0.29 -3.88 11.01
CA VAL A 134 0.62 -2.68 10.25
C VAL A 134 2.12 -2.43 10.30
N CYS A 135 2.70 -2.06 9.18
CA CYS A 135 4.10 -1.66 9.09
C CYS A 135 4.25 -0.45 8.17
N THR A 136 5.26 0.38 8.45
CA THR A 136 5.71 1.43 7.51
C THR A 136 7.23 1.52 7.49
N VAL A 137 7.76 1.89 6.32
CA VAL A 137 9.13 2.38 6.14
C VAL A 137 9.02 3.67 5.30
N GLY A 138 9.46 4.78 5.87
CA GLY A 138 9.26 6.11 5.26
C GLY A 138 8.14 6.88 5.94
N ASP A 139 7.38 7.62 5.17
CA ASP A 139 6.33 8.52 5.63
C ASP A 139 4.96 8.26 4.99
N THR A 140 4.84 7.19 4.22
CA THR A 140 3.56 6.64 3.81
C THR A 140 2.81 6.12 5.04
N ARG A 141 1.52 6.43 5.17
CA ARG A 141 0.77 6.28 6.41
C ARG A 141 -0.33 5.24 6.33
N VAL A 142 -0.64 4.63 7.48
CA VAL A 142 -1.86 3.85 7.70
C VAL A 142 -2.70 4.52 8.78
N TYR A 143 -3.94 4.84 8.43
CA TYR A 143 -4.95 5.32 9.38
C TYR A 143 -5.99 4.24 9.63
N ARG A 144 -6.47 4.15 10.86
CA ARG A 144 -7.73 3.51 11.21
C ARG A 144 -8.79 4.58 11.39
N VAL A 145 -9.94 4.43 10.73
CA VAL A 145 -11.10 5.29 10.96
C VAL A 145 -12.21 4.45 11.58
N SER A 146 -12.57 4.78 12.79
CA SER A 146 -13.64 4.12 13.55
C SER A 146 -14.55 5.16 14.17
N LYS A 147 -15.87 5.01 13.99
CA LYS A 147 -16.88 5.96 14.49
C LYS A 147 -16.60 7.43 14.09
N GLY A 148 -16.07 7.63 12.89
CA GLY A 148 -15.73 8.96 12.37
C GLY A 148 -14.45 9.59 12.93
N MET A 149 -13.71 8.87 13.75
CA MET A 149 -12.46 9.34 14.35
C MET A 149 -11.27 8.68 13.65
N PRO A 150 -10.33 9.49 13.12
CA PRO A 150 -9.08 8.98 12.55
C PRO A 150 -8.07 8.70 13.66
N GLU A 151 -7.36 7.61 13.51
CA GLU A 151 -6.21 7.25 14.32
C GLU A 151 -5.05 6.91 13.38
N LEU A 152 -3.94 7.62 13.49
CA LEU A 152 -2.71 7.30 12.76
C LEU A 152 -2.03 6.13 13.45
N LEU A 153 -1.86 5.03 12.74
CA LEU A 153 -1.25 3.80 13.26
C LEU A 153 0.26 3.75 13.03
N THR A 154 0.76 4.51 12.06
CA THR A 154 2.17 4.54 11.68
C THR A 154 2.87 5.78 12.22
N ARG A 155 4.19 5.75 12.22
CA ARG A 155 5.02 6.90 12.57
C ARG A 155 5.91 7.25 11.39
N ASP A 156 5.88 8.50 10.94
CA ASP A 156 6.71 8.97 9.85
C ASP A 156 8.21 8.90 10.19
N HIS A 157 8.99 8.38 9.26
CA HIS A 157 10.44 8.40 9.31
C HIS A 157 10.99 9.62 8.55
N ARG A 158 10.64 10.81 9.04
CA ARG A 158 11.11 12.11 8.52
C ARG A 158 12.02 12.82 9.52
N VAL A 159 12.94 13.63 9.03
CA VAL A 159 13.67 14.59 9.87
C VAL A 159 12.67 15.62 10.37
N GLY A 160 12.68 15.89 11.69
CA GLY A 160 11.78 16.88 12.29
C GLY A 160 11.98 18.29 11.73
N ASN A 161 11.11 19.25 12.11
CA ASN A 161 11.20 20.69 11.81
C ASN A 161 10.88 21.10 10.36
N GLY A 162 9.90 20.46 9.70
CA GLY A 162 9.41 20.86 8.38
C GLY A 162 10.35 20.50 7.23
N ASN A 163 11.31 19.63 7.47
CA ASN A 163 12.14 19.05 6.42
C ASN A 163 11.51 17.74 5.95
N ASN A 164 11.20 17.65 4.67
CA ASN A 164 10.61 16.45 4.03
C ASN A 164 11.64 15.32 3.80
N MET A 165 12.86 15.46 4.33
CA MET A 165 13.89 14.45 4.15
C MET A 165 13.57 13.20 4.98
N LEU A 166 13.47 12.06 4.31
CA LEU A 166 13.28 10.77 4.96
C LEU A 166 14.53 10.35 5.73
N THR A 167 14.33 9.82 6.92
CA THR A 167 15.39 9.19 7.74
C THR A 167 15.49 7.69 7.47
N ARG A 168 14.49 7.11 6.80
CA ARG A 168 14.42 5.68 6.47
C ARG A 168 13.59 5.48 5.21
N ALA A 169 14.10 4.68 4.28
CA ALA A 169 13.38 4.22 3.08
C ALA A 169 13.93 2.86 2.65
N VAL A 170 13.14 2.08 1.93
CA VAL A 170 13.56 0.81 1.32
C VAL A 170 14.53 1.11 0.18
N GLY A 171 15.67 0.42 0.13
CA GLY A 171 16.70 0.57 -0.91
C GLY A 171 17.75 1.66 -0.66
N VAL A 172 17.61 2.47 0.40
CA VAL A 172 18.54 3.58 0.68
C VAL A 172 19.77 3.15 1.50
N SER A 173 19.64 2.08 2.26
CA SER A 173 20.70 1.51 3.09
C SER A 173 20.83 0.01 2.84
N GLU A 174 22.00 -0.57 3.15
CA GLU A 174 22.23 -2.00 3.00
C GLU A 174 21.17 -2.87 3.71
N ASN A 175 20.72 -2.42 4.87
CA ASN A 175 19.68 -3.10 5.64
C ASN A 175 18.52 -2.14 5.91
N VAL A 176 17.29 -2.66 5.85
CA VAL A 176 16.07 -1.95 6.23
C VAL A 176 15.50 -2.53 7.53
N SER A 177 15.06 -1.65 8.43
CA SER A 177 14.36 -2.05 9.65
C SER A 177 12.86 -1.80 9.48
N THR A 178 12.07 -2.84 9.68
CA THR A 178 10.60 -2.81 9.68
C THR A 178 10.10 -2.88 11.12
N GLU A 179 9.15 -2.03 11.46
CA GLU A 179 8.51 -2.00 12.78
C GLU A 179 7.04 -2.38 12.63
N TRP A 180 6.67 -3.55 13.14
CA TRP A 180 5.31 -4.06 13.06
C TRP A 180 4.52 -3.73 14.33
N ILE A 181 3.28 -3.30 14.12
CA ILE A 181 2.30 -3.06 15.17
C ILE A 181 1.13 -4.01 14.92
N GLU A 182 0.82 -4.86 15.90
CA GLU A 182 -0.36 -5.71 15.88
C GLU A 182 -1.45 -5.08 16.77
N LEU A 183 -2.67 -5.08 16.29
CA LEU A 183 -3.81 -4.54 17.04
C LEU A 183 -5.12 -5.19 16.62
N ASP A 184 -6.11 -5.13 17.52
CA ASP A 184 -7.48 -5.48 17.21
C ASP A 184 -8.28 -4.26 16.80
N SER A 185 -8.99 -4.36 15.67
CA SER A 185 -9.93 -3.34 15.23
C SER A 185 -11.35 -3.67 15.70
N THR A 186 -12.20 -2.65 15.75
CA THR A 186 -13.64 -2.86 16.02
C THR A 186 -14.36 -3.18 14.71
N SER A 187 -15.52 -3.85 14.79
CA SER A 187 -16.43 -3.97 13.66
C SER A 187 -16.79 -2.59 13.09
N ALA A 188 -16.88 -2.47 11.78
CA ALA A 188 -17.05 -1.23 11.05
C ALA A 188 -15.87 -0.24 11.12
N SER A 189 -14.65 -0.75 11.32
CA SER A 189 -13.44 0.04 11.08
C SER A 189 -13.11 0.08 9.60
N ARG A 190 -12.57 1.21 9.15
CA ARG A 190 -11.96 1.35 7.83
C ARG A 190 -10.50 1.72 7.99
N PHE A 191 -9.67 1.12 7.15
CA PHE A 191 -8.27 1.47 7.07
C PHE A 191 -8.00 2.29 5.80
N VAL A 192 -7.08 3.24 5.92
CA VAL A 192 -6.61 4.05 4.80
C VAL A 192 -5.10 3.97 4.79
N LEU A 193 -4.55 3.38 3.75
CA LEU A 193 -3.13 3.45 3.45
C LEU A 193 -2.96 4.57 2.42
N CYS A 194 -2.01 5.48 2.59
CA CYS A 194 -1.84 6.57 1.64
C CYS A 194 -0.43 7.15 1.60
N THR A 195 -0.03 7.63 0.42
CA THR A 195 1.20 8.40 0.20
C THR A 195 1.04 9.84 0.70
N ASP A 196 2.14 10.58 0.70
CA ASP A 196 2.18 11.98 1.17
C ASP A 196 1.36 12.92 0.28
N GLY A 197 1.24 12.65 -1.03
CA GLY A 197 0.33 13.40 -1.91
C GLY A 197 -1.14 13.38 -1.46
N VAL A 198 -1.51 12.48 -0.56
CA VAL A 198 -2.82 12.48 0.10
C VAL A 198 -2.77 13.23 1.42
N HIS A 199 -1.90 12.81 2.36
CA HIS A 199 -1.96 13.30 3.73
C HIS A 199 -1.32 14.70 3.93
N ASP A 200 -0.52 15.18 3.01
CA ASP A 200 -0.02 16.55 3.02
C ASP A 200 -1.08 17.54 2.49
N VAL A 201 -2.07 17.05 1.71
CA VAL A 201 -3.17 17.84 1.15
C VAL A 201 -4.44 17.74 1.99
N VAL A 202 -4.75 16.55 2.49
CA VAL A 202 -6.01 16.27 3.22
C VAL A 202 -5.70 15.94 4.68
N SER A 203 -6.20 16.75 5.61
CA SER A 203 -6.01 16.48 7.04
C SER A 203 -6.69 15.18 7.47
N ALA A 204 -6.15 14.52 8.49
CA ALA A 204 -6.70 13.26 9.03
C ALA A 204 -8.19 13.37 9.38
N SER A 205 -8.62 14.48 9.98
CA SER A 205 -10.04 14.72 10.32
C SER A 205 -10.92 14.78 9.08
N ARG A 206 -10.45 15.42 8.01
CA ARG A 206 -11.18 15.54 6.75
C ARG A 206 -11.22 14.19 6.01
N LEU A 207 -10.11 13.47 6.00
CA LEU A 207 -10.03 12.10 5.49
C LEU A 207 -11.08 11.20 6.19
N ALA A 208 -11.16 11.27 7.53
CA ALA A 208 -12.14 10.52 8.29
C ALA A 208 -13.59 10.84 7.89
N VAL A 209 -13.92 12.11 7.63
CA VAL A 209 -15.26 12.51 7.14
C VAL A 209 -15.60 11.82 5.82
N PHE A 210 -14.64 11.73 4.90
CA PHE A 210 -14.88 11.09 3.60
C PHE A 210 -15.06 9.58 3.72
N VAL A 211 -14.29 8.92 4.59
CA VAL A 211 -14.25 7.46 4.64
C VAL A 211 -15.17 6.82 5.68
N SER A 212 -15.81 7.59 6.55
CA SER A 212 -16.55 7.05 7.70
C SER A 212 -17.82 6.31 7.34
N ALA A 213 -18.48 6.64 6.23
CA ALA A 213 -19.78 6.10 5.89
C ALA A 213 -20.02 5.98 4.39
N GLY A 214 -20.96 5.12 4.02
CA GLY A 214 -21.37 4.87 2.65
C GLY A 214 -20.44 3.91 1.90
N PRO A 215 -20.66 3.71 0.59
CA PRO A 215 -19.84 2.84 -0.24
C PRO A 215 -18.40 3.32 -0.32
N LEU A 216 -17.42 2.39 -0.36
CA LEU A 216 -16.00 2.72 -0.50
C LEU A 216 -15.72 3.52 -1.77
N GLN A 217 -16.41 3.20 -2.89
CA GLN A 217 -16.26 3.95 -4.14
C GLN A 217 -16.58 5.44 -3.93
N SER A 218 -17.70 5.74 -3.29
CA SER A 218 -18.09 7.14 -3.02
C SER A 218 -17.11 7.85 -2.07
N ALA A 219 -16.48 7.10 -1.16
CA ALA A 219 -15.42 7.65 -0.29
C ALA A 219 -14.17 7.99 -1.10
N ALA A 220 -13.74 7.07 -1.98
CA ALA A 220 -12.62 7.27 -2.88
C ALA A 220 -12.84 8.46 -3.82
N ASP A 221 -14.03 8.55 -4.44
CA ASP A 221 -14.39 9.65 -5.34
C ASP A 221 -14.31 11.01 -4.62
N ARG A 222 -14.85 11.10 -3.39
CA ARG A 222 -14.80 12.34 -2.59
C ARG A 222 -13.39 12.72 -2.19
N LEU A 223 -12.57 11.74 -1.79
CA LEU A 223 -11.19 11.96 -1.40
C LEU A 223 -10.37 12.45 -2.60
N SER A 224 -10.47 11.78 -3.76
CA SER A 224 -9.80 12.19 -4.99
C SER A 224 -10.24 13.58 -5.46
N ALA A 225 -11.55 13.87 -5.43
CA ALA A 225 -12.06 15.19 -5.80
C ALA A 225 -11.54 16.30 -4.88
N ASP A 226 -11.35 16.01 -3.59
CA ASP A 226 -10.79 16.96 -2.64
C ASP A 226 -9.29 17.21 -2.88
N ILE A 227 -8.51 16.17 -3.17
CA ILE A 227 -7.09 16.29 -3.53
C ILE A 227 -6.93 17.13 -4.81
N VAL A 228 -7.70 16.82 -5.85
CA VAL A 228 -7.69 17.58 -7.12
C VAL A 228 -8.09 19.03 -6.90
N LYS A 229 -9.09 19.30 -6.07
CA LYS A 229 -9.53 20.67 -5.72
C LYS A 229 -8.42 21.50 -5.06
N HIS A 230 -7.50 20.84 -4.35
CA HIS A 230 -6.34 21.48 -3.71
C HIS A 230 -5.08 21.44 -4.57
N GLY A 231 -5.22 21.12 -5.86
CA GLY A 231 -4.18 21.24 -6.87
C GLY A 231 -3.40 19.96 -7.14
N ALA A 232 -3.63 18.85 -6.39
CA ALA A 232 -2.92 17.56 -6.54
C ALA A 232 -1.44 17.76 -6.91
N PRO A 233 -0.62 18.35 -6.02
CA PRO A 233 0.73 18.83 -6.36
C PRO A 233 1.73 17.67 -6.53
N ASP A 234 1.39 16.50 -6.07
CA ASP A 234 2.19 15.28 -6.15
C ASP A 234 1.40 14.11 -6.71
N ASN A 235 2.10 12.99 -6.97
CA ASN A 235 1.44 11.70 -7.12
C ASN A 235 0.63 11.42 -5.86
N TYR A 236 -0.55 10.86 -5.99
CA TYR A 236 -1.35 10.51 -4.84
C TYR A 236 -1.94 9.10 -4.99
N SER A 237 -1.65 8.28 -4.03
CA SER A 237 -2.12 6.91 -4.00
C SER A 237 -2.70 6.56 -2.65
N PHE A 238 -3.82 5.84 -2.65
CA PHE A 238 -4.41 5.32 -1.44
C PHE A 238 -5.18 4.02 -1.66
N VAL A 239 -5.24 3.22 -0.60
CA VAL A 239 -6.09 2.04 -0.50
C VAL A 239 -7.05 2.25 0.65
N LEU A 240 -8.35 2.10 0.40
CA LEU A 240 -9.40 2.06 1.42
C LEU A 240 -9.78 0.60 1.65
N VAL A 241 -9.75 0.16 2.91
CA VAL A 241 -10.15 -1.20 3.30
C VAL A 241 -11.26 -1.13 4.34
N SER A 242 -12.33 -1.89 4.16
CA SER A 242 -13.44 -2.03 5.12
C SER A 242 -13.46 -3.45 5.68
N VAL A 243 -13.46 -3.57 7.00
CA VAL A 243 -13.55 -4.83 7.75
C VAL A 243 -14.84 -4.90 8.57
#